data_fb7907d4010ad5f049baeb27e7394e5a
#
_entry.id   fb7907d4010ad5f049baeb27e7394e5a
#
_cell.length_a   1.000
_cell.length_b   1.000
_cell.length_c   1.000
_cell.angle_alpha   90.00
_cell.angle_beta   90.00
_cell.angle_gamma   90.00
#
_symmetry.space_group_name_H-M   'P 1'
#
loop_
_entity.id
_entity.type
_entity.pdbx_description
1 polymer ?
#
loop_
_entity_poly.entity_id
_entity_poly.type
_entity_poly.pdbx_seq_one_letter_code
_entity_poly.pdbx_strand_id
1 'polypeptide(L)'
;MMEELSVQSALSCFSQIEFSTCLFDASRNRVIPLAVYQPHKVNSKTKVIIFSHGYDGNKNNKSNQTYAYLTRFLSQKGFYVISIQHELADDPLLAMEGNFMETRMPNWERGVANILFTIQEFKKLKPQLNWNDFILIGHSNGGDMTMLFATRYPQLINKAISMDHRRMIMPRTRNPRLYTLRGCDYDADSGVLPTEK
;
A
#
# COMPACT_ATOMS: atom_id res chain seq x y z
N MET A 1 17.43 31.55 32.96
CA MET A 1 17.49 31.84 31.51
C MET A 1 18.24 30.73 30.75
N MET A 2 18.03 29.46 31.12
CA MET A 2 18.63 28.28 30.44
C MET A 2 17.64 27.09 30.26
N GLU A 3 16.35 27.23 30.58
CA GLU A 3 15.36 26.15 30.40
C GLU A 3 14.44 26.30 29.18
N GLU A 4 14.36 27.46 28.55
CA GLU A 4 13.49 27.67 27.37
C GLU A 4 14.08 27.19 26.04
N LEU A 5 15.40 26.95 25.96
CA LEU A 5 16.05 26.49 24.72
C LEU A 5 15.90 24.99 24.45
N SER A 6 15.47 24.17 25.42
CA SER A 6 15.34 22.71 25.25
C SER A 6 13.99 22.27 24.66
N VAL A 7 12.94 23.07 24.87
CA VAL A 7 11.58 22.74 24.37
C VAL A 7 11.42 23.10 22.89
N GLN A 8 12.07 24.16 22.44
CA GLN A 8 11.98 24.62 21.05
C GLN A 8 12.77 23.74 20.08
N SER A 9 13.83 23.08 20.55
CA SER A 9 14.60 22.11 19.74
C SER A 9 13.89 20.76 19.61
N ALA A 10 13.03 20.38 20.57
CA ALA A 10 12.23 19.15 20.52
C ALA A 10 11.02 19.28 19.59
N LEU A 11 10.45 20.47 19.43
CA LEU A 11 9.30 20.72 18.55
C LEU A 11 9.67 20.82 17.06
N SER A 12 10.92 21.07 16.71
CA SER A 12 11.39 21.09 15.31
C SER A 12 11.60 19.70 14.69
N CYS A 13 11.45 18.64 15.46
CA CYS A 13 11.71 17.26 15.02
C CYS A 13 10.49 16.56 14.36
N PHE A 14 9.30 17.16 14.31
CA PHE A 14 8.05 16.51 13.91
C PHE A 14 7.22 17.21 12.84
N SER A 15 7.83 17.84 11.85
CA SER A 15 7.05 18.33 10.69
C SER A 15 6.95 17.30 9.59
N GLN A 16 6.29 16.18 9.89
CA GLN A 16 5.77 15.26 8.89
C GLN A 16 4.61 15.96 8.16
N ILE A 17 4.64 15.98 6.82
CA ILE A 17 3.53 16.49 6.02
C ILE A 17 2.61 15.33 5.70
N GLU A 18 1.37 15.44 6.17
CA GLU A 18 0.30 14.48 5.86
C GLU A 18 -0.82 15.24 5.14
N PHE A 19 -1.30 14.70 4.02
CA PHE A 19 -2.40 15.29 3.28
C PHE A 19 -3.21 14.23 2.54
N SER A 20 -4.48 14.54 2.29
CA SER A 20 -5.36 13.74 1.44
C SER A 20 -5.44 14.40 0.06
N THR A 21 -5.48 13.57 -0.98
CA THR A 21 -5.65 13.98 -2.37
C THR A 21 -6.41 12.89 -3.13
N CYS A 22 -6.71 13.12 -4.40
CA CYS A 22 -7.26 12.09 -5.27
C CYS A 22 -6.63 12.17 -6.65
N LEU A 23 -6.57 11.03 -7.32
CA LEU A 23 -6.31 10.93 -8.75
C LEU A 23 -7.61 10.59 -9.46
N PHE A 24 -7.70 10.94 -10.74
CA PHE A 24 -8.79 10.55 -11.59
C PHE A 24 -8.28 9.77 -12.80
N ASP A 25 -8.61 8.50 -12.85
CA ASP A 25 -8.33 7.64 -14.00
C ASP A 25 -9.47 7.74 -15.00
N ALA A 26 -9.27 8.58 -16.01
CA ALA A 26 -10.29 8.84 -17.04
C ALA A 26 -10.61 7.59 -17.86
N SER A 27 -9.66 6.68 -18.07
CA SER A 27 -9.87 5.46 -18.85
C SER A 27 -10.86 4.49 -18.20
N ARG A 28 -10.94 4.50 -16.86
CA ARG A 28 -11.84 3.68 -16.06
C ARG A 28 -12.97 4.47 -15.40
N ASN A 29 -13.05 5.79 -15.67
CA ASN A 29 -13.97 6.73 -14.99
C ASN A 29 -13.92 6.55 -13.46
N ARG A 30 -12.69 6.53 -12.89
CA ARG A 30 -12.50 6.18 -11.48
C ARG A 30 -11.71 7.23 -10.71
N VAL A 31 -12.31 7.69 -9.61
CA VAL A 31 -11.59 8.45 -8.58
C VAL A 31 -10.81 7.48 -7.70
N ILE A 32 -9.56 7.82 -7.38
CA ILE A 32 -8.68 7.06 -6.51
C ILE A 32 -8.24 7.98 -5.36
N PRO A 33 -8.94 7.96 -4.21
CA PRO A 33 -8.56 8.76 -3.06
C PRO A 33 -7.27 8.23 -2.43
N LEU A 34 -6.41 9.14 -1.99
CA LEU A 34 -5.10 8.85 -1.45
C LEU A 34 -4.87 9.58 -0.12
N ALA A 35 -4.19 8.93 0.81
CA ALA A 35 -3.56 9.57 1.94
C ALA A 35 -2.03 9.51 1.73
N VAL A 36 -1.38 10.66 1.78
CA VAL A 36 0.05 10.81 1.52
C VAL A 36 0.77 11.25 2.78
N TYR A 37 1.85 10.56 3.11
CA TYR A 37 2.69 10.81 4.27
C TYR A 37 4.10 11.09 3.77
N GLN A 38 4.49 12.35 3.81
CA GLN A 38 5.78 12.81 3.29
C GLN A 38 6.80 12.90 4.43
N PRO A 39 8.01 12.36 4.27
CA PRO A 39 9.07 12.54 5.26
C PRO A 39 9.55 13.98 5.28
N HIS A 40 10.18 14.39 6.38
CA HIS A 40 10.68 15.77 6.55
C HIS A 40 11.61 16.21 5.41
N LYS A 41 12.48 15.30 4.94
CA LYS A 41 13.40 15.57 3.83
C LYS A 41 13.07 14.65 2.66
N VAL A 42 12.82 15.25 1.49
CA VAL A 42 12.57 14.54 0.24
C VAL A 42 13.70 14.83 -0.74
N ASN A 43 14.29 13.79 -1.29
CA ASN A 43 15.36 13.87 -2.28
C ASN A 43 15.38 12.61 -3.16
N SER A 44 16.36 12.49 -4.07
CA SER A 44 16.50 11.36 -4.99
C SER A 44 16.81 10.01 -4.34
N LYS A 45 17.12 9.98 -3.04
CA LYS A 45 17.29 8.72 -2.27
C LYS A 45 16.03 8.31 -1.53
N THR A 46 15.01 9.20 -1.45
CA THR A 46 13.75 8.94 -0.75
C THR A 46 12.98 7.85 -1.47
N LYS A 47 12.86 6.70 -0.84
CA LYS A 47 12.13 5.54 -1.38
C LYS A 47 10.63 5.73 -1.18
N VAL A 48 9.85 5.17 -2.12
CA VAL A 48 8.40 5.22 -2.09
C VAL A 48 7.84 3.93 -1.54
N ILE A 49 6.79 4.04 -0.73
CA ILE A 49 5.93 2.94 -0.31
C ILE A 49 4.53 3.21 -0.85
N ILE A 50 3.97 2.24 -1.55
CA ILE A 50 2.54 2.19 -1.88
C ILE A 50 1.89 1.24 -0.89
N PHE A 51 0.87 1.72 -0.18
CA PHE A 51 0.18 0.97 0.86
C PHE A 51 -1.27 0.67 0.48
N SER A 52 -1.67 -0.59 0.66
CA SER A 52 -3.01 -1.11 0.37
C SER A 52 -3.67 -1.63 1.65
N HIS A 53 -4.82 -1.04 2.02
CA HIS A 53 -5.57 -1.41 3.21
C HIS A 53 -6.34 -2.74 3.06
N GLY A 54 -6.80 -3.32 4.18
CA GLY A 54 -7.72 -4.45 4.20
C GLY A 54 -9.15 -4.04 3.87
N TYR A 55 -9.99 -5.02 3.47
CA TYR A 55 -11.39 -4.79 3.15
C TYR A 55 -12.21 -4.44 4.40
N ASP A 56 -13.07 -3.43 4.31
CA ASP A 56 -13.90 -2.92 5.40
C ASP A 56 -15.41 -2.89 5.08
N GLY A 57 -15.83 -3.54 3.99
CA GLY A 57 -17.22 -3.59 3.56
C GLY A 57 -17.67 -2.35 2.79
N ASN A 58 -16.77 -1.58 2.22
CA ASN A 58 -17.02 -0.33 1.49
C ASN A 58 -17.68 0.77 2.35
N LYS A 59 -17.60 0.63 3.70
CA LYS A 59 -18.32 1.51 4.64
C LYS A 59 -17.54 2.76 5.02
N ASN A 60 -16.21 2.67 4.89
CA ASN A 60 -15.31 3.71 5.37
C ASN A 60 -14.60 4.38 4.20
N ASN A 61 -14.98 5.62 3.89
CA ASN A 61 -14.32 6.42 2.87
C ASN A 61 -12.89 6.87 3.25
N LYS A 62 -12.35 6.38 4.37
CA LYS A 62 -11.01 6.68 4.89
C LYS A 62 -10.21 5.41 5.21
N SER A 63 -10.48 4.29 4.56
CA SER A 63 -9.75 3.04 4.77
C SER A 63 -8.27 3.17 4.43
N ASN A 64 -7.91 4.10 3.54
CA ASN A 64 -6.54 4.52 3.28
C ASN A 64 -5.84 5.20 4.49
N GLN A 65 -6.56 5.56 5.54
CA GLN A 65 -6.03 6.14 6.78
C GLN A 65 -6.09 5.19 7.97
N THR A 66 -6.74 4.03 7.83
CA THR A 66 -6.88 3.04 8.93
C THR A 66 -5.53 2.61 9.50
N TYR A 67 -4.49 2.57 8.67
CA TYR A 67 -3.13 2.21 9.06
C TYR A 67 -2.23 3.44 9.31
N ALA A 68 -2.80 4.58 9.68
CA ALA A 68 -2.04 5.82 9.88
C ALA A 68 -0.90 5.67 10.89
N TYR A 69 -1.05 4.82 11.91
CA TYR A 69 0.02 4.48 12.87
C TYR A 69 1.27 3.92 12.18
N LEU A 70 1.09 3.05 11.18
CA LEU A 70 2.19 2.43 10.43
C LEU A 70 2.72 3.38 9.34
N THR A 71 1.83 3.99 8.56
CA THR A 71 2.23 4.87 7.45
C THR A 71 2.96 6.12 7.94
N ARG A 72 2.53 6.69 9.07
CA ARG A 72 3.25 7.78 9.75
C ARG A 72 4.62 7.34 10.25
N PHE A 73 4.71 6.18 10.90
CA PHE A 73 5.98 5.63 11.34
C PHE A 73 6.96 5.42 10.18
N LEU A 74 6.50 4.84 9.08
CA LEU A 74 7.32 4.64 7.89
C LEU A 74 7.80 5.97 7.28
N SER A 75 6.93 6.99 7.26
CA SER A 75 7.31 8.32 6.81
C SER A 75 8.35 8.97 7.72
N GLN A 76 8.23 8.82 9.04
CA GLN A 76 9.25 9.26 10.00
C GLN A 76 10.60 8.54 9.79
N LYS A 77 10.59 7.31 9.24
CA LYS A 77 11.80 6.58 8.83
C LYS A 77 12.36 6.99 7.47
N GLY A 78 11.79 8.02 6.84
CA GLY A 78 12.32 8.62 5.61
C GLY A 78 11.67 8.09 4.33
N PHE A 79 10.60 7.30 4.42
CA PHE A 79 9.85 6.85 3.24
C PHE A 79 8.78 7.86 2.83
N TYR A 80 8.57 8.01 1.53
CA TYR A 80 7.40 8.70 0.99
C TYR A 80 6.28 7.66 0.84
N VAL A 81 5.23 7.76 1.67
CA VAL A 81 4.18 6.74 1.73
C VAL A 81 2.92 7.26 1.06
N ILE A 82 2.37 6.46 0.15
CA ILE A 82 1.10 6.72 -0.54
C ILE A 82 0.16 5.58 -0.20
N SER A 83 -0.88 5.85 0.58
CA SER A 83 -1.91 4.88 0.95
C SER A 83 -3.14 5.08 0.07
N ILE A 84 -3.56 4.01 -0.61
CA ILE A 84 -4.63 4.03 -1.61
C ILE A 84 -5.95 3.59 -0.98
N GLN A 85 -7.03 4.32 -1.25
CA GLN A 85 -8.42 3.88 -1.03
C GLN A 85 -8.81 2.99 -2.20
N HIS A 86 -8.94 1.68 -1.97
CA HIS A 86 -9.23 0.72 -3.04
C HIS A 86 -10.71 0.57 -3.31
N GLU A 87 -11.53 0.51 -2.27
CA GLU A 87 -12.98 0.38 -2.37
C GLU A 87 -13.66 1.73 -2.16
N LEU A 88 -14.63 2.04 -3.02
CA LEU A 88 -15.56 3.16 -2.91
C LEU A 88 -16.94 2.65 -2.50
N ALA A 89 -17.80 3.54 -2.00
CA ALA A 89 -19.12 3.16 -1.51
C ALA A 89 -19.99 2.46 -2.57
N ASP A 90 -19.83 2.84 -3.83
CA ASP A 90 -20.60 2.31 -4.97
C ASP A 90 -19.94 1.09 -5.64
N ASP A 91 -18.78 0.65 -5.16
CA ASP A 91 -18.15 -0.56 -5.69
C ASP A 91 -18.91 -1.82 -5.29
N PRO A 92 -18.90 -2.87 -6.12
CA PRO A 92 -19.41 -4.18 -5.73
C PRO A 92 -18.73 -4.67 -4.45
N LEU A 93 -19.52 -5.23 -3.54
CA LEU A 93 -18.99 -5.81 -2.31
C LEU A 93 -18.07 -6.99 -2.61
N LEU A 94 -17.07 -7.18 -1.77
CA LEU A 94 -16.16 -8.31 -1.87
C LEU A 94 -16.92 -9.62 -1.63
N ALA A 95 -16.72 -10.60 -2.51
CA ALA A 95 -17.34 -11.91 -2.36
C ALA A 95 -16.89 -12.59 -1.07
N MET A 96 -17.84 -13.13 -0.32
CA MET A 96 -17.61 -13.83 0.95
C MET A 96 -17.77 -15.35 0.83
N GLU A 97 -18.18 -15.83 -0.35
CA GLU A 97 -18.45 -17.23 -0.65
C GLU A 97 -17.94 -17.62 -2.05
N GLY A 98 -17.89 -18.91 -2.33
CA GLY A 98 -17.47 -19.46 -3.62
C GLY A 98 -15.95 -19.62 -3.76
N ASN A 99 -15.51 -19.87 -4.99
CA ASN A 99 -14.09 -19.94 -5.32
C ASN A 99 -13.50 -18.52 -5.31
N PHE A 100 -12.78 -18.17 -4.25
CA PHE A 100 -12.25 -16.82 -4.08
C PHE A 100 -11.27 -16.39 -5.18
N MET A 101 -10.56 -17.32 -5.81
CA MET A 101 -9.69 -17.01 -6.96
C MET A 101 -10.48 -16.50 -8.17
N GLU A 102 -11.75 -16.85 -8.27
CA GLU A 102 -12.65 -16.38 -9.32
C GLU A 102 -13.49 -15.19 -8.85
N THR A 103 -14.15 -15.34 -7.69
CA THR A 103 -15.16 -14.39 -7.21
C THR A 103 -14.55 -13.07 -6.71
N ARG A 104 -13.31 -13.08 -6.21
CA ARG A 104 -12.58 -11.88 -5.76
C ARG A 104 -11.63 -11.29 -6.81
N MET A 105 -11.35 -12.01 -7.88
CA MET A 105 -10.42 -11.54 -8.92
C MET A 105 -10.80 -10.16 -9.46
N PRO A 106 -12.06 -9.83 -9.75
CA PRO A 106 -12.43 -8.48 -10.22
C PRO A 106 -12.07 -7.36 -9.22
N ASN A 107 -12.22 -7.63 -7.91
CA ASN A 107 -11.81 -6.67 -6.87
C ASN A 107 -10.29 -6.50 -6.84
N TRP A 108 -9.55 -7.61 -6.87
CA TRP A 108 -8.10 -7.57 -6.85
C TRP A 108 -7.49 -6.92 -8.10
N GLU A 109 -8.05 -7.20 -9.29
CA GLU A 109 -7.62 -6.56 -10.55
C GLU A 109 -7.89 -5.05 -10.53
N ARG A 110 -9.03 -4.62 -9.99
CA ARG A 110 -9.31 -3.20 -9.75
C ARG A 110 -8.27 -2.58 -8.81
N GLY A 111 -7.90 -3.28 -7.73
CA GLY A 111 -6.85 -2.86 -6.81
C GLY A 111 -5.48 -2.74 -7.48
N VAL A 112 -5.10 -3.73 -8.28
CA VAL A 112 -3.86 -3.72 -9.09
C VAL A 112 -3.84 -2.54 -10.06
N ALA A 113 -4.95 -2.27 -10.74
CA ALA A 113 -5.07 -1.13 -11.64
C ALA A 113 -4.95 0.21 -10.90
N ASN A 114 -5.53 0.34 -9.69
CA ASN A 114 -5.35 1.52 -8.84
C ASN A 114 -3.89 1.72 -8.44
N ILE A 115 -3.18 0.65 -8.05
CA ILE A 115 -1.75 0.69 -7.71
C ILE A 115 -0.94 1.15 -8.93
N LEU A 116 -1.14 0.53 -10.09
CA LEU A 116 -0.41 0.85 -11.32
C LEU A 116 -0.62 2.32 -11.73
N PHE A 117 -1.86 2.78 -11.76
CA PHE A 117 -2.19 4.15 -12.10
C PHE A 117 -1.57 5.15 -11.12
N THR A 118 -1.64 4.86 -9.80
CA THR A 118 -1.02 5.70 -8.78
C THR A 118 0.50 5.82 -8.98
N ILE A 119 1.18 4.71 -9.29
CA ILE A 119 2.62 4.72 -9.58
C ILE A 119 2.92 5.59 -10.81
N GLN A 120 2.17 5.42 -11.89
CA GLN A 120 2.38 6.15 -13.14
C GLN A 120 2.21 7.66 -12.94
N GLU A 121 1.15 8.07 -12.26
CA GLU A 121 0.86 9.49 -12.01
C GLU A 121 1.86 10.11 -11.02
N PHE A 122 2.20 9.41 -9.93
CA PHE A 122 3.16 9.95 -8.98
C PHE A 122 4.59 10.00 -9.52
N LYS A 123 4.98 9.13 -10.44
CA LYS A 123 6.25 9.26 -11.19
C LYS A 123 6.31 10.59 -11.96
N LYS A 124 5.20 11.05 -12.52
CA LYS A 124 5.11 12.36 -13.21
C LYS A 124 5.09 13.52 -12.22
N LEU A 125 4.31 13.39 -11.14
CA LEU A 125 4.13 14.45 -10.13
C LEU A 125 5.34 14.64 -9.21
N LYS A 126 6.10 13.58 -8.94
CA LYS A 126 7.23 13.53 -8.01
C LYS A 126 8.42 12.78 -8.61
N PRO A 127 8.94 13.22 -9.78
CA PRO A 127 10.02 12.51 -10.49
C PRO A 127 11.33 12.45 -9.69
N GLN A 128 11.50 13.33 -8.70
CA GLN A 128 12.68 13.37 -7.85
C GLN A 128 12.75 12.24 -6.82
N LEU A 129 11.67 11.46 -6.61
CA LEU A 129 11.69 10.32 -5.69
C LEU A 129 12.41 9.12 -6.29
N ASN A 130 12.91 8.22 -5.43
CA ASN A 130 13.54 6.98 -5.88
C ASN A 130 12.49 5.93 -6.28
N TRP A 131 12.05 5.99 -7.52
CA TRP A 131 11.11 5.05 -8.11
C TRP A 131 11.74 3.73 -8.59
N ASN A 132 13.08 3.63 -8.57
CA ASN A 132 13.77 2.40 -8.95
C ASN A 132 13.83 1.38 -7.80
N ASP A 133 13.53 1.80 -6.57
CA ASP A 133 13.54 0.93 -5.37
C ASP A 133 12.31 1.24 -4.50
N PHE A 134 11.12 1.14 -5.08
CA PHE A 134 9.89 1.31 -4.31
C PHE A 134 9.34 -0.02 -3.80
N ILE A 135 8.49 0.05 -2.79
CA ILE A 135 8.00 -1.06 -2.01
C ILE A 135 6.48 -1.06 -2.04
N LEU A 136 5.87 -2.22 -2.24
CA LEU A 136 4.44 -2.41 -1.99
C LEU A 136 4.25 -3.02 -0.60
N ILE A 137 3.25 -2.52 0.13
CA ILE A 137 2.81 -3.11 1.40
C ILE A 137 1.30 -3.22 1.35
N GLY A 138 0.74 -4.38 1.74
CA GLY A 138 -0.70 -4.54 1.81
C GLY A 138 -1.13 -5.46 2.95
N HIS A 139 -2.28 -5.16 3.55
CA HIS A 139 -2.88 -5.98 4.60
C HIS A 139 -4.11 -6.70 4.07
N SER A 140 -4.29 -7.98 4.47
CA SER A 140 -5.48 -8.78 4.16
C SER A 140 -5.83 -8.72 2.66
N ASN A 141 -7.00 -8.24 2.26
CA ASN A 141 -7.40 -8.03 0.85
C ASN A 141 -6.40 -7.15 0.07
N GLY A 142 -5.87 -6.08 0.71
CA GLY A 142 -4.79 -5.27 0.11
C GLY A 142 -3.48 -6.04 -0.03
N GLY A 143 -3.25 -7.03 0.83
CA GLY A 143 -2.15 -7.99 0.71
C GLY A 143 -2.33 -8.92 -0.48
N ASP A 144 -3.55 -9.41 -0.73
CA ASP A 144 -3.90 -10.18 -1.93
C ASP A 144 -3.66 -9.36 -3.21
N MET A 145 -4.09 -8.08 -3.24
CA MET A 145 -3.80 -7.15 -4.34
C MET A 145 -2.29 -6.94 -4.54
N THR A 146 -1.52 -6.84 -3.44
CA THR A 146 -0.06 -6.68 -3.46
C THR A 146 0.62 -7.90 -4.09
N MET A 147 0.19 -9.11 -3.75
CA MET A 147 0.74 -10.34 -4.33
C MET A 147 0.33 -10.51 -5.80
N LEU A 148 -0.91 -10.16 -6.17
CA LEU A 148 -1.32 -10.14 -7.57
C LEU A 148 -0.51 -9.13 -8.39
N PHE A 149 -0.25 -7.93 -7.85
CA PHE A 149 0.60 -6.95 -8.51
C PHE A 149 2.03 -7.49 -8.72
N ALA A 150 2.60 -8.12 -7.70
CA ALA A 150 3.93 -8.73 -7.80
C ALA A 150 4.00 -9.86 -8.84
N THR A 151 2.89 -10.56 -9.07
CA THR A 151 2.76 -11.56 -10.11
C THR A 151 2.66 -10.95 -11.51
N ARG A 152 1.85 -9.89 -11.68
CA ARG A 152 1.57 -9.26 -12.97
C ARG A 152 2.68 -8.33 -13.46
N TYR A 153 3.34 -7.62 -12.50
CA TYR A 153 4.31 -6.55 -12.77
C TYR A 153 5.60 -6.72 -11.95
N PRO A 154 6.25 -7.91 -11.95
CA PRO A 154 7.42 -8.16 -11.11
C PRO A 154 8.58 -7.20 -11.42
N GLN A 155 8.70 -6.75 -12.67
CA GLN A 155 9.74 -5.84 -13.13
C GLN A 155 9.58 -4.39 -12.62
N LEU A 156 8.41 -4.02 -12.11
CA LEU A 156 8.14 -2.65 -11.65
C LEU A 156 8.51 -2.43 -10.19
N ILE A 157 8.68 -3.48 -9.40
CA ILE A 157 8.89 -3.40 -7.96
C ILE A 157 10.12 -4.17 -7.50
N ASN A 158 10.75 -3.72 -6.42
CA ASN A 158 11.88 -4.44 -5.81
C ASN A 158 11.45 -5.32 -4.63
N LYS A 159 10.41 -4.90 -3.90
CA LYS A 159 9.90 -5.61 -2.73
C LYS A 159 8.39 -5.51 -2.66
N ALA A 160 7.76 -6.59 -2.23
CA ALA A 160 6.38 -6.58 -1.78
C ALA A 160 6.28 -7.26 -0.41
N ILE A 161 5.53 -6.64 0.48
CA ILE A 161 5.31 -7.11 1.85
C ILE A 161 3.80 -7.25 2.03
N SER A 162 3.33 -8.46 2.27
CA SER A 162 1.96 -8.67 2.69
C SER A 162 1.88 -8.84 4.19
N MET A 163 0.84 -8.29 4.77
CA MET A 163 0.46 -8.52 6.14
C MET A 163 -0.84 -9.33 6.10
N ASP A 164 -0.73 -10.58 6.46
CA ASP A 164 -1.85 -11.50 6.63
C ASP A 164 -2.77 -11.69 5.40
N HIS A 165 -2.20 -11.70 4.17
CA HIS A 165 -2.97 -12.08 2.98
C HIS A 165 -3.31 -13.57 3.01
N ARG A 166 -4.45 -13.97 2.43
CA ARG A 166 -4.94 -15.34 2.62
C ARG A 166 -5.36 -16.07 1.36
N ARG A 167 -5.58 -15.39 0.26
CA ARG A 167 -6.25 -15.94 -0.92
C ARG A 167 -5.38 -15.95 -2.16
N MET A 168 -4.66 -14.84 -2.41
CA MET A 168 -3.81 -14.72 -3.58
C MET A 168 -2.52 -15.49 -3.39
N ILE A 169 -2.18 -16.33 -4.34
CA ILE A 169 -0.95 -17.14 -4.31
C ILE A 169 0.26 -16.20 -4.27
N MET A 170 1.15 -16.42 -3.32
CA MET A 170 2.43 -15.73 -3.24
C MET A 170 3.37 -16.28 -4.32
N PRO A 171 3.79 -15.48 -5.33
CA PRO A 171 4.62 -15.99 -6.41
C PRO A 171 5.99 -16.41 -5.92
N ARG A 172 6.51 -17.51 -6.49
CA ARG A 172 7.85 -18.01 -6.20
C ARG A 172 8.85 -17.31 -7.11
N THR A 173 9.49 -16.27 -6.60
CA THR A 173 10.45 -15.46 -7.35
C THR A 173 11.58 -14.97 -6.46
N ARG A 174 12.75 -14.71 -7.07
CA ARG A 174 13.85 -14.02 -6.40
C ARG A 174 13.77 -12.49 -6.55
N ASN A 175 13.10 -12.02 -7.59
CA ASN A 175 12.87 -10.62 -7.90
C ASN A 175 11.42 -10.45 -8.41
N PRO A 176 10.62 -9.61 -7.76
CA PRO A 176 10.89 -8.87 -6.53
C PRO A 176 11.11 -9.77 -5.30
N ARG A 177 11.72 -9.21 -4.23
CA ARG A 177 11.76 -9.90 -2.93
C ARG A 177 10.39 -9.81 -2.28
N LEU A 178 9.85 -10.96 -1.89
CA LEU A 178 8.53 -11.07 -1.29
C LEU A 178 8.64 -11.45 0.18
N TYR A 179 7.86 -10.80 1.00
CA TYR A 179 7.77 -11.06 2.43
C TYR A 179 6.31 -11.18 2.83
N THR A 180 6.03 -12.05 3.79
CA THR A 180 4.72 -12.13 4.43
C THR A 180 4.88 -12.10 5.95
N LEU A 181 4.10 -11.24 6.61
CA LEU A 181 3.93 -11.20 8.05
C LEU A 181 2.59 -11.87 8.34
N ARG A 182 2.59 -12.80 9.30
CA ARG A 182 1.41 -13.62 9.61
C ARG A 182 0.93 -13.37 11.02
N GLY A 183 -0.38 -13.18 11.18
CA GLY A 183 -1.05 -13.35 12.46
C GLY A 183 -1.22 -14.84 12.77
N CYS A 184 -1.46 -15.18 14.02
CA CYS A 184 -1.74 -16.54 14.47
C CYS A 184 -3.25 -16.87 14.54
N ASP A 185 -4.10 -15.90 14.21
CA ASP A 185 -5.56 -15.97 14.38
C ASP A 185 -6.28 -16.56 13.16
N TYR A 186 -5.65 -16.50 11.98
CA TYR A 186 -6.21 -17.05 10.75
C TYR A 186 -5.13 -17.59 9.82
N ASP A 187 -5.35 -18.79 9.30
CA ASP A 187 -4.47 -19.39 8.31
C ASP A 187 -4.72 -18.84 6.89
N ALA A 188 -3.70 -18.90 6.06
CA ALA A 188 -3.87 -18.71 4.62
C ALA A 188 -4.51 -19.97 4.01
N ASP A 189 -5.23 -19.80 2.90
CA ASP A 189 -5.75 -20.94 2.14
C ASP A 189 -4.61 -21.85 1.66
N SER A 190 -4.91 -23.11 1.48
CA SER A 190 -3.94 -24.09 0.97
C SER A 190 -3.31 -23.63 -0.34
N GLY A 191 -1.98 -23.70 -0.44
CA GLY A 191 -1.22 -23.32 -1.62
C GLY A 191 -0.94 -21.82 -1.79
N VAL A 192 -1.46 -20.96 -0.90
CA VAL A 192 -1.21 -19.50 -0.96
C VAL A 192 0.23 -19.17 -0.58
N LEU A 193 0.72 -19.77 0.48
CA LEU A 193 2.10 -19.61 0.93
C LEU A 193 3.01 -20.69 0.34
N PRO A 194 4.30 -20.36 0.08
CA PRO A 194 5.27 -21.39 -0.25
C PRO A 194 5.37 -22.43 0.86
N THR A 195 5.34 -23.70 0.51
CA THR A 195 5.70 -24.77 1.45
C THR A 195 7.18 -24.72 1.73
N GLU A 196 7.57 -24.91 2.98
CA GLU A 196 8.99 -25.14 3.31
C GLU A 196 9.48 -26.38 2.53
N LYS A 197 10.69 -26.26 1.96
CA LYS A 197 11.41 -27.38 1.36
C LYS A 197 12.43 -27.91 2.33
#